data_f5447e1431fcff171bd4729b08e06a58
#
_entry.id   f5447e1431fcff171bd4729b08e06a58
#
_cell.length_a   1.000
_cell.length_b   1.000
_cell.length_c   1.000
_cell.angle_alpha   90.00
_cell.angle_beta   90.00
_cell.angle_gamma   90.00
#
_symmetry.space_group_name_H-M   'P 1'
#
loop_
_entity.id
_entity.type
_entity.pdbx_description
1 polymer ?
#
loop_
_entity_poly.entity_id
_entity_poly.type
_entity_poly.pdbx_seq_one_letter_code
_entity_poly.pdbx_strand_id
1 'polypeptide(L)'
;KRKWGSISFIGKGTVFVGAPERILGTLPESLENELEHGRRLVAIGYYDGEWKDEEHLPAQIQPLYGVVLEDQIRRNAKETLEFFHRQGVDVKVISGDHVKTVAMIAKRAGLRGWADAIDMSSVGEEPDYDAICREYTVFARVTPKQKQELVKAFQRQGHKVAMTGDGVNDLLALREADCSIAIADASRQIAQVVLMDSDFTHLPQVVMEGRKVIHNVTRTAGVFFIKTIYSVLVSIFCVLTNTPFPFIPIQITLIDAC
;
A
#
# COMPACT_ATOMS: atom_id res chain seq x y z
N LYS A 1 -3.37 -12.11 20.72
CA LYS A 1 -1.96 -12.32 20.35
C LYS A 1 -1.06 -11.86 21.50
N ARG A 2 -0.13 -12.73 21.91
CA ARG A 2 0.94 -12.44 22.87
C ARG A 2 1.80 -11.31 22.31
N LYS A 3 1.89 -10.19 23.05
CA LYS A 3 2.66 -9.00 22.63
C LYS A 3 4.00 -8.91 23.36
N TRP A 4 4.55 -10.05 23.81
CA TRP A 4 5.83 -10.15 24.51
C TRP A 4 6.50 -11.48 24.22
N GLY A 5 7.81 -11.54 24.42
CA GLY A 5 8.63 -12.73 24.38
C GLY A 5 9.55 -12.79 25.62
N SER A 6 10.07 -13.97 25.94
CA SER A 6 10.97 -14.17 27.06
C SER A 6 12.13 -15.09 26.70
N ILE A 7 13.26 -14.87 27.33
CA ILE A 7 14.45 -15.74 27.28
C ILE A 7 14.92 -16.00 28.72
N SER A 8 14.91 -17.25 29.12
CA SER A 8 15.40 -17.67 30.44
C SER A 8 16.86 -18.12 30.34
N PHE A 9 17.68 -17.63 31.24
CA PHE A 9 19.09 -18.00 31.39
C PHE A 9 19.26 -18.82 32.65
N ILE A 10 19.82 -20.01 32.51
CA ILE A 10 20.03 -20.94 33.65
C ILE A 10 20.84 -20.25 34.73
N GLY A 11 20.27 -20.17 35.94
CA GLY A 11 20.90 -19.56 37.12
C GLY A 11 21.08 -18.03 37.06
N LYS A 12 20.49 -17.34 36.06
CA LYS A 12 20.62 -15.89 35.88
C LYS A 12 19.27 -15.16 35.70
N GLY A 13 18.15 -15.89 35.77
CA GLY A 13 16.82 -15.30 35.60
C GLY A 13 16.30 -15.23 34.17
N THR A 14 15.21 -14.52 33.98
CA THR A 14 14.48 -14.41 32.70
C THR A 14 14.36 -12.97 32.26
N VAL A 15 14.68 -12.70 30.98
CA VAL A 15 14.50 -11.41 30.35
C VAL A 15 13.22 -11.44 29.51
N PHE A 16 12.38 -10.43 29.69
CA PHE A 16 11.15 -10.21 28.94
C PHE A 16 11.31 -9.03 28.00
N VAL A 17 10.85 -9.16 26.77
CA VAL A 17 10.87 -8.12 25.75
C VAL A 17 9.49 -8.01 25.11
N GLY A 18 8.93 -6.82 25.03
CA GLY A 18 7.61 -6.65 24.41
C GLY A 18 7.01 -5.27 24.58
N ALA A 19 5.68 -5.23 24.39
CA ALA A 19 4.92 -4.00 24.50
C ALA A 19 5.03 -3.39 25.90
N PRO A 20 5.34 -2.09 26.01
CA PRO A 20 5.57 -1.43 27.30
C PRO A 20 4.41 -1.59 28.29
N GLU A 21 3.18 -1.47 27.81
CA GLU A 21 1.96 -1.61 28.62
C GLU A 21 1.81 -3.01 29.23
N ARG A 22 2.49 -4.01 28.65
CA ARG A 22 2.47 -5.40 29.18
C ARG A 22 3.57 -5.66 30.18
N ILE A 23 4.78 -5.10 29.95
CA ILE A 23 5.96 -5.39 30.74
C ILE A 23 6.10 -4.42 31.92
N LEU A 24 5.78 -3.15 31.70
CA LEU A 24 5.96 -2.09 32.71
C LEU A 24 4.68 -1.82 33.52
N GLY A 25 3.51 -2.26 33.01
CA GLY A 25 2.21 -1.94 33.60
C GLY A 25 1.84 -0.47 33.44
N THR A 26 2.55 0.43 34.12
CA THR A 26 2.41 1.90 33.97
C THR A 26 3.60 2.44 33.21
N LEU A 27 3.36 3.25 32.16
CA LEU A 27 4.42 3.91 31.43
C LEU A 27 4.89 5.15 32.21
N PRO A 28 6.22 5.36 32.33
CA PRO A 28 6.75 6.65 32.75
C PRO A 28 6.34 7.77 31.77
N GLU A 29 6.05 8.96 32.27
CA GLU A 29 5.63 10.14 31.47
C GLU A 29 6.60 10.46 30.33
N SER A 30 7.91 10.25 30.55
CA SER A 30 8.94 10.41 29.51
C SER A 30 8.78 9.48 28.33
N LEU A 31 8.28 8.27 28.54
CA LEU A 31 8.02 7.29 27.48
C LEU A 31 6.64 7.50 26.82
N GLU A 32 5.66 8.04 27.53
CA GLU A 32 4.37 8.45 26.95
C GLU A 32 4.56 9.55 25.91
N ASN A 33 5.40 10.54 26.20
CA ASN A 33 5.76 11.60 25.26
C ASN A 33 6.39 11.05 23.97
N GLU A 34 7.18 9.98 24.05
CA GLU A 34 7.77 9.36 22.86
C GLU A 34 6.72 8.69 21.98
N LEU A 35 5.69 8.07 22.57
CA LEU A 35 4.55 7.53 21.83
C LEU A 35 3.73 8.63 21.14
N GLU A 36 3.57 9.78 21.79
CA GLU A 36 2.87 10.93 21.20
C GLU A 36 3.59 11.49 19.97
N HIS A 37 4.92 11.35 19.92
CA HIS A 37 5.73 11.71 18.75
C HIS A 37 5.72 10.62 17.63
N GLY A 38 4.91 9.56 17.78
CA GLY A 38 4.76 8.50 16.78
C GLY A 38 5.90 7.50 16.76
N ARG A 39 6.72 7.46 17.80
CA ARG A 39 7.80 6.47 17.97
C ARG A 39 7.25 5.18 18.52
N ARG A 40 7.88 4.06 18.16
CA ARG A 40 7.56 2.74 18.73
C ARG A 40 8.39 2.52 19.98
N LEU A 41 7.75 1.95 20.99
CA LEU A 41 8.42 1.60 22.23
C LEU A 41 8.45 0.08 22.41
N VAL A 42 9.60 -0.42 22.84
CA VAL A 42 9.78 -1.81 23.26
C VAL A 42 10.35 -1.77 24.69
N ALA A 43 9.68 -2.40 25.63
CA ALA A 43 10.17 -2.52 26.99
C ALA A 43 10.96 -3.81 27.17
N ILE A 44 12.02 -3.72 27.98
CA ILE A 44 12.83 -4.84 28.42
C ILE A 44 12.74 -4.89 29.94
N GLY A 45 12.33 -6.02 30.47
CA GLY A 45 12.21 -6.27 31.89
C GLY A 45 12.91 -7.55 32.30
N TYR A 46 13.23 -7.65 33.56
CA TYR A 46 13.94 -8.79 34.17
C TYR A 46 13.11 -9.40 35.29
N TYR A 47 13.17 -10.71 35.39
CA TYR A 47 12.60 -11.50 36.48
C TYR A 47 13.69 -12.40 37.06
N ASP A 48 13.83 -12.38 38.40
CA ASP A 48 14.80 -13.22 39.12
C ASP A 48 14.25 -14.64 39.27
N GLY A 49 14.60 -15.50 38.33
CA GLY A 49 14.17 -16.88 38.25
C GLY A 49 13.89 -17.37 36.84
N GLU A 50 13.75 -18.68 36.69
CA GLU A 50 13.32 -19.29 35.45
C GLU A 50 11.80 -19.17 35.30
N TRP A 51 11.34 -18.62 34.14
CA TRP A 51 9.92 -18.49 33.82
C TRP A 51 9.54 -19.48 32.72
N LYS A 52 8.58 -20.37 33.02
CA LYS A 52 8.14 -21.45 32.11
C LYS A 52 6.73 -21.24 31.57
N ASP A 53 5.96 -20.31 32.14
CA ASP A 53 4.62 -20.01 31.65
C ASP A 53 4.73 -19.17 30.36
N GLU A 54 4.22 -19.71 29.28
CA GLU A 54 4.25 -19.05 27.99
C GLU A 54 3.05 -18.10 27.75
N GLU A 55 2.01 -18.19 28.55
CA GLU A 55 0.78 -17.41 28.37
C GLU A 55 0.70 -16.18 29.27
N HIS A 56 1.27 -16.26 30.48
CA HIS A 56 1.19 -15.20 31.49
C HIS A 56 2.55 -14.60 31.82
N LEU A 57 2.52 -13.33 32.21
CA LEU A 57 3.69 -12.63 32.72
C LEU A 57 3.79 -12.81 34.27
N PRO A 58 4.99 -12.83 34.83
CA PRO A 58 5.15 -12.81 36.27
C PRO A 58 4.59 -11.51 36.89
N ALA A 59 4.09 -11.60 38.11
CA ALA A 59 3.48 -10.49 38.82
C ALA A 59 4.45 -9.32 39.09
N GLN A 60 5.74 -9.59 39.15
CA GLN A 60 6.77 -8.58 39.37
C GLN A 60 7.88 -8.74 38.33
N ILE A 61 7.96 -7.79 37.44
CA ILE A 61 9.03 -7.64 36.43
C ILE A 61 9.79 -6.36 36.80
N GLN A 62 11.11 -6.45 36.96
CA GLN A 62 11.95 -5.27 37.14
C GLN A 62 12.17 -4.61 35.75
N PRO A 63 11.78 -3.34 35.56
CA PRO A 63 12.10 -2.60 34.34
C PRO A 63 13.62 -2.45 34.19
N LEU A 64 14.17 -2.83 33.03
CA LEU A 64 15.57 -2.60 32.70
C LEU A 64 15.75 -1.46 31.75
N TYR A 65 15.09 -1.54 30.58
CA TYR A 65 15.24 -0.56 29.50
C TYR A 65 13.92 -0.31 28.78
N GLY A 66 13.73 0.94 28.35
CA GLY A 66 12.77 1.31 27.31
C GLY A 66 13.55 1.63 26.04
N VAL A 67 13.31 0.88 24.98
CA VAL A 67 13.93 1.09 23.67
C VAL A 67 12.96 1.89 22.82
N VAL A 68 13.38 3.07 22.40
CA VAL A 68 12.61 3.94 21.51
C VAL A 68 13.06 3.65 20.08
N LEU A 69 12.12 3.23 19.21
CA LEU A 69 12.35 2.97 17.81
C LEU A 69 11.67 4.06 16.98
N GLU A 70 12.41 4.63 16.06
CA GLU A 70 11.91 5.62 15.13
C GLU A 70 12.03 5.11 13.71
N ASP A 71 10.89 5.07 12.99
CA ASP A 71 10.87 4.71 11.58
C ASP A 71 11.46 5.87 10.75
N GLN A 72 12.45 5.55 9.94
CA GLN A 72 13.03 6.52 9.01
C GLN A 72 12.14 6.64 7.78
N ILE A 73 11.67 7.86 7.51
CA ILE A 73 10.95 8.15 6.27
C ILE A 73 11.95 8.13 5.11
N ARG A 74 11.60 7.43 4.03
CA ARG A 74 12.41 7.40 2.80
C ARG A 74 12.58 8.81 2.24
N ARG A 75 13.77 9.15 1.76
CA ARG A 75 14.13 10.52 1.32
C ARG A 75 13.15 11.08 0.30
N ASN A 76 12.72 10.26 -0.67
CA ASN A 76 11.86 10.68 -1.78
C ASN A 76 10.36 10.46 -1.50
N ALA A 77 9.96 10.07 -0.28
CA ALA A 77 8.57 9.78 0.04
C ALA A 77 7.65 10.98 -0.20
N LYS A 78 8.07 12.15 0.27
CA LYS A 78 7.30 13.39 0.10
C LYS A 78 7.13 13.76 -1.37
N GLU A 79 8.18 13.66 -2.17
CA GLU A 79 8.15 13.96 -3.61
C GLU A 79 7.26 12.98 -4.36
N THR A 80 7.29 11.70 -3.96
CA THR A 80 6.44 10.64 -4.53
C THR A 80 4.96 10.90 -4.24
N LEU A 81 4.60 11.23 -3.00
CA LEU A 81 3.23 11.55 -2.63
C LEU A 81 2.73 12.82 -3.34
N GLU A 82 3.57 13.83 -3.47
CA GLU A 82 3.25 15.05 -4.21
C GLU A 82 3.08 14.79 -5.72
N PHE A 83 3.89 13.88 -6.30
CA PHE A 83 3.70 13.44 -7.68
C PHE A 83 2.32 12.82 -7.87
N PHE A 84 1.93 11.86 -7.03
CA PHE A 84 0.62 11.21 -7.14
C PHE A 84 -0.53 12.21 -6.98
N HIS A 85 -0.43 13.11 -6.03
CA HIS A 85 -1.44 14.17 -5.87
C HIS A 85 -1.58 15.04 -7.11
N ARG A 86 -0.45 15.49 -7.72
CA ARG A 86 -0.49 16.26 -8.99
C ARG A 86 -1.06 15.47 -10.16
N GLN A 87 -1.02 14.15 -10.10
CA GLN A 87 -1.63 13.26 -11.09
C GLN A 87 -3.11 12.96 -10.82
N GLY A 88 -3.72 13.59 -9.81
CA GLY A 88 -5.12 13.35 -9.43
C GLY A 88 -5.35 11.99 -8.76
N VAL A 89 -4.30 11.41 -8.16
CA VAL A 89 -4.39 10.14 -7.42
C VAL A 89 -4.53 10.43 -5.93
N ASP A 90 -5.60 9.95 -5.33
CA ASP A 90 -5.80 9.98 -3.89
C ASP A 90 -5.05 8.84 -3.22
N VAL A 91 -4.06 9.21 -2.39
CA VAL A 91 -3.27 8.24 -1.64
C VAL A 91 -3.90 8.01 -0.29
N LYS A 92 -4.20 6.77 0.03
CA LYS A 92 -4.73 6.31 1.33
C LYS A 92 -3.69 5.44 2.03
N VAL A 93 -3.62 5.52 3.35
CA VAL A 93 -2.71 4.69 4.16
C VAL A 93 -3.51 3.69 4.98
N ILE A 94 -3.17 2.40 4.83
CA ILE A 94 -3.82 1.30 5.54
C ILE A 94 -2.76 0.53 6.32
N SER A 95 -2.84 0.54 7.65
CA SER A 95 -1.83 -0.09 8.53
C SER A 95 -2.47 -0.90 9.65
N GLY A 96 -1.75 -1.93 10.12
CA GLY A 96 -2.08 -2.67 11.33
C GLY A 96 -1.63 -1.98 12.63
N ASP A 97 -0.85 -0.91 12.53
CA ASP A 97 -0.28 -0.18 13.67
C ASP A 97 -1.28 0.78 14.33
N HIS A 98 -0.88 1.35 15.45
CA HIS A 98 -1.69 2.28 16.24
C HIS A 98 -1.95 3.58 15.48
N VAL A 99 -3.17 4.16 15.63
CA VAL A 99 -3.63 5.33 14.87
C VAL A 99 -2.70 6.54 15.01
N LYS A 100 -2.25 6.87 16.24
CA LYS A 100 -1.32 8.00 16.46
C LYS A 100 0.00 7.80 15.71
N THR A 101 0.57 6.59 15.76
CA THR A 101 1.81 6.25 15.05
C THR A 101 1.67 6.40 13.54
N VAL A 102 0.60 5.80 12.96
CA VAL A 102 0.37 5.85 11.51
C VAL A 102 0.12 7.28 11.03
N ALA A 103 -0.70 8.05 11.74
CA ALA A 103 -0.98 9.43 11.39
C ALA A 103 0.28 10.33 11.45
N MET A 104 1.14 10.13 12.47
CA MET A 104 2.39 10.90 12.58
C MET A 104 3.40 10.52 11.49
N ILE A 105 3.51 9.24 11.14
CA ILE A 105 4.34 8.79 10.01
C ILE A 105 3.80 9.39 8.69
N ALA A 106 2.49 9.34 8.46
CA ALA A 106 1.84 9.93 7.30
C ALA A 106 2.09 11.46 7.19
N LYS A 107 1.99 12.17 8.33
CA LYS A 107 2.33 13.60 8.42
C LYS A 107 3.78 13.88 8.03
N ARG A 108 4.72 13.13 8.61
CA ARG A 108 6.15 13.28 8.34
C ARG A 108 6.49 12.94 6.89
N ALA A 109 5.81 11.97 6.30
CA ALA A 109 5.93 11.63 4.88
C ALA A 109 5.31 12.68 3.95
N GLY A 110 4.50 13.62 4.46
CA GLY A 110 3.86 14.67 3.68
C GLY A 110 2.53 14.25 3.04
N LEU A 111 1.85 13.23 3.57
CA LEU A 111 0.53 12.82 3.10
C LEU A 111 -0.50 13.92 3.38
N ARG A 112 -1.28 14.31 2.38
CA ARG A 112 -2.42 15.21 2.55
C ARG A 112 -3.56 14.46 3.23
N GLY A 113 -4.29 15.12 4.14
CA GLY A 113 -5.36 14.47 4.92
C GLY A 113 -4.83 13.49 5.98
N TRP A 114 -3.56 13.58 6.40
CA TRP A 114 -2.98 12.73 7.44
C TRP A 114 -3.73 12.78 8.77
N ALA A 115 -4.44 13.90 9.04
CA ALA A 115 -5.23 14.10 10.26
C ALA A 115 -6.57 13.33 10.23
N ASP A 116 -7.08 13.02 9.03
CA ASP A 116 -8.32 12.27 8.83
C ASP A 116 -8.01 10.77 9.04
N ALA A 117 -7.79 10.40 10.29
CA ALA A 117 -7.35 9.08 10.70
C ALA A 117 -8.41 8.36 11.55
N ILE A 118 -8.64 7.09 11.27
CA ILE A 118 -9.58 6.24 12.00
C ILE A 118 -8.90 5.00 12.58
N ASP A 119 -9.31 4.60 13.80
CA ASP A 119 -8.94 3.33 14.40
C ASP A 119 -10.00 2.27 14.05
N MET A 120 -9.66 1.36 13.14
CA MET A 120 -10.57 0.33 12.66
C MET A 120 -10.88 -0.77 13.70
N SER A 121 -10.18 -0.79 14.83
CA SER A 121 -10.51 -1.70 15.93
C SER A 121 -11.68 -1.20 16.78
N SER A 122 -12.03 0.07 16.71
CA SER A 122 -13.14 0.69 17.43
C SER A 122 -14.45 0.72 16.62
N VAL A 123 -14.39 0.33 15.36
CA VAL A 123 -15.56 0.28 14.46
C VAL A 123 -16.34 -1.01 14.74
N GLY A 124 -17.67 -0.94 14.76
CA GLY A 124 -18.54 -2.07 15.06
C GLY A 124 -18.39 -3.27 14.10
N GLU A 125 -19.13 -4.34 14.34
CA GLU A 125 -19.02 -5.59 13.57
C GLU A 125 -19.42 -5.42 12.08
N GLU A 126 -20.37 -4.54 11.78
CA GLU A 126 -20.83 -4.23 10.40
C GLU A 126 -20.71 -2.73 10.13
N PRO A 127 -19.48 -2.22 9.85
CA PRO A 127 -19.27 -0.82 9.59
C PRO A 127 -19.71 -0.42 8.18
N ASP A 128 -20.18 0.79 8.01
CA ASP A 128 -20.36 1.40 6.69
C ASP A 128 -19.00 1.79 6.09
N TYR A 129 -18.39 0.84 5.39
CA TYR A 129 -17.11 1.05 4.73
C TYR A 129 -17.18 2.17 3.67
N ASP A 130 -18.34 2.38 3.04
CA ASP A 130 -18.48 3.40 2.00
C ASP A 130 -18.45 4.81 2.60
N ALA A 131 -19.06 5.01 3.77
CA ALA A 131 -18.94 6.27 4.52
C ALA A 131 -17.52 6.49 5.05
N ILE A 132 -16.92 5.45 5.64
CA ILE A 132 -15.55 5.49 6.17
C ILE A 132 -14.53 5.86 5.07
N CYS A 133 -14.64 5.27 3.88
CA CYS A 133 -13.73 5.55 2.77
C CYS A 133 -13.82 7.00 2.26
N ARG A 134 -14.99 7.64 2.36
CA ARG A 134 -15.18 9.05 1.98
C ARG A 134 -14.57 10.02 2.99
N GLU A 135 -14.66 9.68 4.28
CA GLU A 135 -14.29 10.59 5.36
C GLU A 135 -12.80 10.52 5.72
N TYR A 136 -12.20 9.30 5.67
CA TYR A 136 -10.86 9.10 6.20
C TYR A 136 -9.81 8.86 5.10
N THR A 137 -8.58 9.25 5.44
CA THR A 137 -7.39 9.06 4.58
C THR A 137 -6.42 8.05 5.19
N VAL A 138 -6.40 7.93 6.53
CA VAL A 138 -5.51 7.03 7.26
C VAL A 138 -6.33 6.02 8.04
N PHE A 139 -6.13 4.73 7.76
CA PHE A 139 -6.82 3.62 8.40
C PHE A 139 -5.81 2.83 9.25
N ALA A 140 -6.02 2.81 10.55
CA ALA A 140 -5.12 2.18 11.52
C ALA A 140 -5.76 0.93 12.16
N ARG A 141 -4.93 0.03 12.71
CA ARG A 141 -5.36 -1.25 13.32
C ARG A 141 -6.25 -2.11 12.43
N VAL A 142 -6.00 -2.05 11.13
CA VAL A 142 -6.79 -2.74 10.12
C VAL A 142 -6.44 -4.22 10.07
N THR A 143 -7.43 -5.08 10.12
CA THR A 143 -7.29 -6.53 9.91
C THR A 143 -7.19 -6.86 8.41
N PRO A 144 -6.65 -8.03 8.01
CA PRO A 144 -6.58 -8.42 6.59
C PRO A 144 -7.95 -8.42 5.89
N LYS A 145 -9.01 -8.83 6.57
CA LYS A 145 -10.38 -8.79 6.02
C LYS A 145 -10.88 -7.36 5.82
N GLN A 146 -10.65 -6.48 6.80
CA GLN A 146 -11.01 -5.07 6.67
C GLN A 146 -10.25 -4.38 5.54
N LYS A 147 -8.96 -4.73 5.30
CA LYS A 147 -8.21 -4.22 4.15
C LYS A 147 -8.90 -4.55 2.82
N GLN A 148 -9.38 -5.78 2.67
CA GLN A 148 -10.12 -6.19 1.48
C GLN A 148 -11.44 -5.42 1.35
N GLU A 149 -12.20 -5.25 2.44
CA GLU A 149 -13.48 -4.53 2.40
C GLU A 149 -13.30 -3.03 2.08
N LEU A 150 -12.22 -2.40 2.56
CA LEU A 150 -11.86 -1.03 2.16
C LEU A 150 -11.60 -0.92 0.66
N VAL A 151 -10.84 -1.85 0.07
CA VAL A 151 -10.61 -1.88 -1.38
C VAL A 151 -11.93 -1.99 -2.15
N LYS A 152 -12.80 -2.93 -1.77
CA LYS A 152 -14.13 -3.08 -2.38
C LYS A 152 -14.98 -1.82 -2.24
N ALA A 153 -14.93 -1.14 -1.09
CA ALA A 153 -15.66 0.09 -0.86
C ALA A 153 -15.22 1.22 -1.81
N PHE A 154 -13.91 1.39 -2.01
CA PHE A 154 -13.41 2.32 -3.01
C PHE A 154 -13.85 1.97 -4.43
N GLN A 155 -13.84 0.68 -4.80
CA GLN A 155 -14.30 0.21 -6.11
C GLN A 155 -15.80 0.46 -6.32
N ARG A 156 -16.64 0.21 -5.28
CA ARG A 156 -18.09 0.53 -5.34
C ARG A 156 -18.37 2.01 -5.56
N GLN A 157 -17.49 2.87 -5.08
CA GLN A 157 -17.56 4.32 -5.32
C GLN A 157 -17.07 4.74 -6.72
N GLY A 158 -16.71 3.78 -7.57
CA GLY A 158 -16.28 4.02 -8.95
C GLY A 158 -14.78 4.32 -9.10
N HIS A 159 -13.99 4.20 -8.02
CA HIS A 159 -12.55 4.39 -8.08
C HIS A 159 -11.82 3.17 -8.65
N LYS A 160 -10.74 3.41 -9.38
CA LYS A 160 -9.75 2.39 -9.73
C LYS A 160 -8.70 2.33 -8.62
N VAL A 161 -8.56 1.17 -8.01
CA VAL A 161 -7.73 0.98 -6.81
C VAL A 161 -6.42 0.27 -7.14
N ALA A 162 -5.30 0.94 -6.88
CA ALA A 162 -4.00 0.31 -6.84
C ALA A 162 -3.64 0.01 -5.37
N MET A 163 -3.39 -1.25 -5.05
CA MET A 163 -2.99 -1.67 -3.70
C MET A 163 -1.52 -2.05 -3.68
N THR A 164 -0.79 -1.43 -2.74
CA THR A 164 0.62 -1.76 -2.49
C THR A 164 0.73 -2.49 -1.17
N GLY A 165 1.41 -3.63 -1.16
CA GLY A 165 1.57 -4.46 0.05
C GLY A 165 2.89 -5.19 0.09
N ASP A 166 3.38 -5.46 1.32
CA ASP A 166 4.66 -6.10 1.59
C ASP A 166 4.54 -7.48 2.24
N GLY A 167 3.36 -7.85 2.73
CA GLY A 167 3.19 -9.02 3.57
C GLY A 167 2.02 -9.94 3.22
N VAL A 168 2.01 -11.08 3.89
CA VAL A 168 0.93 -12.08 3.83
C VAL A 168 -0.42 -11.48 4.26
N ASN A 169 -0.40 -10.48 5.14
CA ASN A 169 -1.60 -9.79 5.62
C ASN A 169 -2.30 -8.93 4.55
N ASP A 170 -1.62 -8.64 3.44
CA ASP A 170 -2.13 -7.82 2.34
C ASP A 170 -2.69 -8.63 1.18
N LEU A 171 -2.49 -9.97 1.18
CA LEU A 171 -2.85 -10.86 0.07
C LEU A 171 -4.31 -10.74 -0.36
N LEU A 172 -5.25 -10.62 0.58
CA LEU A 172 -6.68 -10.48 0.27
C LEU A 172 -6.97 -9.13 -0.43
N ALA A 173 -6.40 -8.05 0.07
CA ALA A 173 -6.56 -6.72 -0.51
C ALA A 173 -5.86 -6.59 -1.87
N LEU A 174 -4.67 -7.18 -2.02
CA LEU A 174 -3.94 -7.22 -3.29
C LEU A 174 -4.70 -7.96 -4.39
N ARG A 175 -5.35 -9.08 -4.04
CA ARG A 175 -6.18 -9.83 -5.01
C ARG A 175 -7.44 -9.08 -5.44
N GLU A 176 -7.98 -8.27 -4.56
CA GLU A 176 -9.21 -7.51 -4.81
C GLU A 176 -8.95 -6.27 -5.66
N ALA A 177 -7.77 -5.65 -5.53
CA ALA A 177 -7.42 -4.40 -6.19
C ALA A 177 -7.38 -4.53 -7.72
N ASP A 178 -7.72 -3.43 -8.44
CA ASP A 178 -7.61 -3.35 -9.90
C ASP A 178 -6.14 -3.42 -10.37
N CYS A 179 -5.21 -2.93 -9.53
CA CYS A 179 -3.78 -3.04 -9.74
C CYS A 179 -3.08 -3.43 -8.44
N SER A 180 -2.40 -4.57 -8.42
CA SER A 180 -1.66 -5.06 -7.26
C SER A 180 -0.16 -4.87 -7.44
N ILE A 181 0.47 -4.26 -6.41
CA ILE A 181 1.90 -3.91 -6.40
C ILE A 181 2.56 -4.58 -5.19
N ALA A 182 3.47 -5.51 -5.44
CA ALA A 182 4.25 -6.16 -4.39
C ALA A 182 5.53 -5.38 -4.09
N ILE A 183 5.79 -5.16 -2.80
CA ILE A 183 7.04 -4.57 -2.30
C ILE A 183 7.98 -5.65 -1.73
N ALA A 184 7.47 -6.83 -1.36
CA ALA A 184 8.25 -7.92 -0.78
C ALA A 184 7.98 -9.26 -1.44
N ASP A 185 8.86 -10.24 -1.17
CA ASP A 185 8.82 -11.57 -1.80
C ASP A 185 7.51 -12.33 -1.55
N ALA A 186 6.90 -12.19 -0.38
CA ALA A 186 5.69 -12.92 -0.03
C ALA A 186 4.48 -12.60 -0.91
N SER A 187 4.41 -11.42 -1.49
CA SER A 187 3.30 -10.95 -2.32
C SER A 187 3.57 -11.04 -3.83
N ARG A 188 4.79 -11.42 -4.26
CA ARG A 188 5.20 -11.47 -5.67
C ARG A 188 4.33 -12.38 -6.54
N GLN A 189 3.87 -13.50 -6.00
CA GLN A 189 3.13 -14.50 -6.78
C GLN A 189 1.74 -14.06 -7.24
N ILE A 190 1.18 -13.02 -6.59
CA ILE A 190 -0.17 -12.54 -6.85
C ILE A 190 -0.21 -11.10 -7.39
N ALA A 191 0.90 -10.40 -7.36
CA ALA A 191 0.98 -9.02 -7.80
C ALA A 191 1.18 -8.90 -9.31
N GLN A 192 0.55 -7.91 -9.91
CA GLN A 192 0.72 -7.56 -11.33
C GLN A 192 2.01 -6.76 -11.56
N VAL A 193 2.44 -6.00 -10.55
CA VAL A 193 3.70 -5.23 -10.56
C VAL A 193 4.53 -5.64 -9.34
N VAL A 194 5.83 -5.83 -9.53
CA VAL A 194 6.75 -6.20 -8.45
C VAL A 194 7.89 -5.18 -8.40
N LEU A 195 8.07 -4.54 -7.25
CA LEU A 195 9.20 -3.65 -6.98
C LEU A 195 10.34 -4.47 -6.39
N MET A 196 11.39 -4.71 -7.20
CA MET A 196 12.51 -5.60 -6.84
C MET A 196 13.36 -5.07 -5.69
N ASP A 197 13.44 -3.77 -5.55
CA ASP A 197 14.20 -3.07 -4.50
C ASP A 197 13.36 -2.72 -3.26
N SER A 198 12.10 -3.16 -3.24
CA SER A 198 11.16 -2.89 -2.17
C SER A 198 10.97 -1.39 -1.87
N ASP A 199 11.11 -0.53 -2.90
CA ASP A 199 11.00 0.91 -2.76
C ASP A 199 9.84 1.49 -3.58
N PHE A 200 8.78 1.93 -2.91
CA PHE A 200 7.61 2.54 -3.55
C PHE A 200 7.92 3.89 -4.23
N THR A 201 9.04 4.52 -3.92
CA THR A 201 9.44 5.80 -4.51
C THR A 201 9.79 5.68 -6.00
N HIS A 202 9.92 4.46 -6.53
CA HIS A 202 10.06 4.20 -7.96
C HIS A 202 8.73 4.15 -8.74
N LEU A 203 7.60 4.11 -8.04
CA LEU A 203 6.27 4.07 -8.70
C LEU A 203 6.01 5.22 -9.68
N PRO A 204 6.44 6.47 -9.44
CA PRO A 204 6.32 7.53 -10.44
C PRO A 204 6.93 7.17 -11.79
N GLN A 205 8.09 6.51 -11.79
CA GLN A 205 8.76 6.07 -13.02
C GLN A 205 7.95 4.99 -13.72
N VAL A 206 7.43 4.00 -12.98
CA VAL A 206 6.57 2.94 -13.51
C VAL A 206 5.32 3.52 -14.18
N VAL A 207 4.66 4.49 -13.54
CA VAL A 207 3.49 5.18 -14.10
C VAL A 207 3.83 5.93 -15.38
N MET A 208 4.98 6.62 -15.42
CA MET A 208 5.41 7.35 -16.61
C MET A 208 5.74 6.42 -17.78
N GLU A 209 6.40 5.29 -17.53
CA GLU A 209 6.66 4.28 -18.56
C GLU A 209 5.36 3.65 -19.08
N GLY A 210 4.43 3.30 -18.17
CA GLY A 210 3.11 2.80 -18.58
C GLY A 210 2.36 3.78 -19.48
N ARG A 211 2.42 5.09 -19.21
CA ARG A 211 1.83 6.12 -20.07
C ARG A 211 2.48 6.19 -21.44
N LYS A 212 3.80 6.07 -21.53
CA LYS A 212 4.51 6.02 -22.82
C LYS A 212 4.04 4.82 -23.66
N VAL A 213 3.92 3.64 -23.02
CA VAL A 213 3.43 2.44 -23.70
C VAL A 213 2.01 2.66 -24.24
N ILE A 214 1.08 3.17 -23.42
CA ILE A 214 -0.29 3.47 -23.85
C ILE A 214 -0.29 4.48 -25.00
N HIS A 215 0.50 5.55 -24.90
CA HIS A 215 0.59 6.56 -25.95
C HIS A 215 1.09 5.95 -27.27
N ASN A 216 2.14 5.13 -27.23
CA ASN A 216 2.69 4.47 -28.40
C ASN A 216 1.67 3.50 -29.03
N VAL A 217 1.01 2.67 -28.22
CA VAL A 217 -0.04 1.74 -28.69
C VAL A 217 -1.19 2.51 -29.33
N THR A 218 -1.68 3.57 -28.69
CA THR A 218 -2.78 4.40 -29.21
C THR A 218 -2.38 5.08 -30.53
N ARG A 219 -1.16 5.60 -30.62
CA ARG A 219 -0.64 6.22 -31.85
C ARG A 219 -0.55 5.21 -32.98
N THR A 220 0.00 4.04 -32.72
CA THR A 220 0.11 2.96 -33.73
C THR A 220 -1.27 2.49 -34.18
N ALA A 221 -2.19 2.24 -33.22
CA ALA A 221 -3.57 1.87 -33.56
C ALA A 221 -4.26 2.96 -34.38
N GLY A 222 -4.02 4.24 -34.06
CA GLY A 222 -4.54 5.37 -34.84
C GLY A 222 -4.12 5.33 -36.31
N VAL A 223 -2.85 5.01 -36.57
CA VAL A 223 -2.36 4.87 -37.96
C VAL A 223 -3.08 3.73 -38.69
N PHE A 224 -3.27 2.58 -38.05
CA PHE A 224 -4.02 1.47 -38.62
C PHE A 224 -5.48 1.84 -38.94
N PHE A 225 -6.16 2.51 -38.01
CA PHE A 225 -7.54 2.96 -38.21
C PHE A 225 -7.66 3.94 -39.36
N ILE A 226 -6.75 4.91 -39.48
CA ILE A 226 -6.75 5.87 -40.59
C ILE A 226 -6.60 5.15 -41.92
N LYS A 227 -5.66 4.21 -42.03
CA LYS A 227 -5.46 3.41 -43.24
C LYS A 227 -6.71 2.60 -43.63
N THR A 228 -7.34 1.96 -42.63
CA THR A 228 -8.56 1.17 -42.84
C THR A 228 -9.73 2.06 -43.32
N ILE A 229 -9.95 3.19 -42.67
CA ILE A 229 -11.02 4.15 -43.05
C ILE A 229 -10.77 4.68 -44.47
N TYR A 230 -9.52 5.06 -44.76
CA TYR A 230 -9.14 5.51 -46.08
C TYR A 230 -9.45 4.46 -47.15
N SER A 231 -9.06 3.20 -46.96
CA SER A 231 -9.31 2.11 -47.90
C SER A 231 -10.81 1.89 -48.13
N VAL A 232 -11.62 1.94 -47.07
CA VAL A 232 -13.08 1.81 -47.17
C VAL A 232 -13.68 2.98 -47.94
N LEU A 233 -13.27 4.22 -47.66
CA LEU A 233 -13.77 5.39 -48.35
C LEU A 233 -13.43 5.37 -49.86
N VAL A 234 -12.19 4.98 -50.21
CA VAL A 234 -11.78 4.81 -51.58
C VAL A 234 -12.60 3.73 -52.30
N SER A 235 -12.85 2.60 -51.62
CA SER A 235 -13.68 1.53 -52.19
C SER A 235 -15.12 2.00 -52.47
N ILE A 236 -15.72 2.69 -51.52
CA ILE A 236 -17.07 3.27 -51.68
C ILE A 236 -17.08 4.26 -52.86
N PHE A 237 -16.09 5.15 -52.95
CA PHE A 237 -15.97 6.12 -54.05
C PHE A 237 -15.86 5.42 -55.40
N CYS A 238 -15.03 4.38 -55.54
CA CYS A 238 -14.89 3.62 -56.75
C CYS A 238 -16.19 2.92 -57.18
N VAL A 239 -16.96 2.40 -56.23
CA VAL A 239 -18.27 1.80 -56.51
C VAL A 239 -19.27 2.87 -57.00
N LEU A 240 -19.33 4.05 -56.39
CA LEU A 240 -20.25 5.12 -56.77
C LEU A 240 -19.91 5.72 -58.12
N THR A 241 -18.64 5.80 -58.47
CA THR A 241 -18.17 6.38 -59.76
C THR A 241 -18.01 5.35 -60.88
N ASN A 242 -18.26 4.08 -60.58
CA ASN A 242 -18.04 2.94 -61.49
C ASN A 242 -16.59 2.91 -62.04
N THR A 243 -15.61 3.29 -61.21
CA THR A 243 -14.18 3.28 -61.55
C THR A 243 -13.48 2.09 -60.93
N PRO A 244 -12.43 1.53 -61.58
CA PRO A 244 -11.65 0.46 -60.98
C PRO A 244 -10.92 0.94 -59.70
N PHE A 245 -10.75 0.04 -58.76
CA PHE A 245 -10.00 0.35 -57.52
C PHE A 245 -8.54 0.70 -57.86
N PRO A 246 -8.01 1.85 -57.38
CA PRO A 246 -6.76 2.42 -57.88
C PRO A 246 -5.50 1.69 -57.36
N PHE A 247 -5.63 0.80 -56.37
CA PHE A 247 -4.49 0.11 -55.77
C PHE A 247 -4.52 -1.38 -56.05
N ILE A 248 -3.38 -1.93 -56.45
CA ILE A 248 -3.16 -3.38 -56.45
C ILE A 248 -2.73 -3.88 -55.07
N PRO A 249 -2.99 -5.15 -54.70
CA PRO A 249 -2.73 -5.69 -53.34
C PRO A 249 -1.32 -5.44 -52.82
N ILE A 250 -0.31 -5.50 -53.71
CA ILE A 250 1.10 -5.27 -53.30
C ILE A 250 1.35 -3.80 -52.88
N GLN A 251 0.66 -2.84 -53.52
CA GLN A 251 0.77 -1.43 -53.15
C GLN A 251 0.13 -1.15 -51.80
N ILE A 252 -0.99 -1.81 -51.50
CA ILE A 252 -1.63 -1.71 -50.18
C ILE A 252 -0.68 -2.27 -49.09
N THR A 253 -0.06 -3.42 -49.35
CA THR A 253 0.92 -4.03 -48.44
C THR A 253 2.12 -3.10 -48.20
N LEU A 254 2.64 -2.43 -49.22
CA LEU A 254 3.72 -1.45 -49.11
C LEU A 254 3.30 -0.22 -48.28
N ILE A 255 2.07 0.27 -48.48
CA ILE A 255 1.52 1.39 -47.69
C ILE A 255 1.33 0.99 -46.24
N ASP A 256 1.00 -0.28 -45.95
CA ASP A 256 0.84 -0.81 -44.64
C ASP A 256 2.18 -1.05 -43.90
N ALA A 257 3.27 -1.25 -44.63
CA ALA A 257 4.61 -1.48 -44.10
C ALA A 257 5.37 -0.17 -43.77
N CYS A 258 4.93 0.97 -44.28
CA CYS A 258 5.48 2.30 -44.02
C CYS A 258 4.67 3.04 -42.95
#